data_1253c199289e4614d299b009a1227207
#
_entry.id   1253c199289e4614d299b009a1227207
#
_cell.length_a   1.000
_cell.length_b   1.000
_cell.length_c   1.000
_cell.angle_alpha   90.00
_cell.angle_beta   90.00
_cell.angle_gamma   90.00
#
_symmetry.space_group_name_H-M   'P 1'
#
loop_
_entity.id
_entity.type
_entity.pdbx_description
1 polymer ?
#
loop_
_entity_poly.entity_id
_entity_poly.type
_entity_poly.pdbx_seq_one_letter_code
_entity_poly.pdbx_strand_id
1 'polypeptide(L)'
;MVEFRAYSSIENSYRGKEIGRVRNEDLDKVEWVALEKVHGANFGLWIIDEKVVPSKRSSFTDGSFYSCQSVVEVMGPLVLKLAEHGVTVVYGELFGGGIQKGVNYGAKRFAAFDIKIDKKFVDYDKFVELCDLVGLPRCVEIARGSFEHVLAIDPEFPTKMSDCGATDIAEGFVMKPIKDSYFRLGDRVILKKKSEGFSERTSEKTPRPPKEPLTDLQKSIFEAAQAYICDERIESATSKLGEKEFNLVLGEVLSDIYRELEKDGLDSLDISVYASVKQEMCNLLAPMIRKIMFGVLK
;
A
#
# COMPACT_ATOMS: atom_id res chain seq x y z
N MET A 1 20.15 16.60 -6.71
CA MET A 1 19.27 16.16 -5.59
C MET A 1 18.67 14.80 -5.94
N VAL A 2 18.74 13.84 -5.04
CA VAL A 2 18.10 12.54 -5.20
C VAL A 2 16.60 12.72 -5.00
N GLU A 3 15.78 12.37 -6.03
CA GLU A 3 14.35 12.43 -5.96
C GLU A 3 13.81 11.21 -5.21
N PHE A 4 12.99 11.41 -4.16
CA PHE A 4 12.33 10.32 -3.47
C PHE A 4 11.33 9.59 -4.39
N ARG A 5 11.36 8.27 -4.36
CA ARG A 5 10.35 7.43 -5.03
C ARG A 5 9.85 6.36 -4.08
N ALA A 6 8.53 6.32 -3.91
CA ALA A 6 7.89 5.32 -3.09
C ALA A 6 8.13 3.90 -3.63
N TYR A 7 8.13 2.91 -2.74
CA TYR A 7 8.17 1.51 -3.15
C TYR A 7 6.89 1.12 -3.91
N SER A 8 7.02 0.22 -4.87
CA SER A 8 5.92 -0.25 -5.72
C SER A 8 4.73 -0.77 -4.91
N SER A 9 3.52 -0.58 -5.42
CA SER A 9 2.32 -1.20 -4.87
C SER A 9 2.40 -2.72 -5.01
N ILE A 10 1.82 -3.44 -4.04
CA ILE A 10 1.78 -4.90 -4.02
C ILE A 10 0.32 -5.32 -4.11
N GLU A 11 -0.03 -6.06 -5.17
CA GLU A 11 -1.40 -6.50 -5.40
C GLU A 11 -1.71 -7.81 -4.68
N ASN A 12 -3.00 -8.04 -4.39
CA ASN A 12 -3.42 -9.26 -3.73
C ASN A 12 -3.58 -10.42 -4.74
N SER A 13 -2.95 -11.57 -4.47
CA SER A 13 -3.01 -12.76 -5.32
C SER A 13 -4.40 -13.42 -5.38
N TYR A 14 -5.33 -13.10 -4.48
CA TYR A 14 -6.71 -13.57 -4.57
C TYR A 14 -7.55 -12.84 -5.61
N ARG A 15 -7.05 -11.74 -6.18
CA ARG A 15 -7.75 -11.01 -7.24
C ARG A 15 -7.57 -11.73 -8.56
N GLY A 16 -8.62 -12.38 -9.06
CA GLY A 16 -8.59 -13.09 -10.34
C GLY A 16 -8.10 -12.24 -11.52
N LYS A 17 -8.34 -10.92 -11.48
CA LYS A 17 -7.83 -9.97 -12.46
C LYS A 17 -6.29 -9.96 -12.49
N GLU A 18 -5.63 -9.95 -11.35
CA GLU A 18 -4.17 -9.87 -11.29
C GLU A 18 -3.52 -11.19 -11.72
N ILE A 19 -4.10 -12.32 -11.31
CA ILE A 19 -3.69 -13.65 -11.81
C ILE A 19 -3.88 -13.75 -13.33
N GLY A 20 -5.02 -13.25 -13.84
CA GLY A 20 -5.27 -13.17 -15.29
C GLY A 20 -4.23 -12.33 -16.03
N ARG A 21 -3.81 -11.19 -15.46
CA ARG A 21 -2.73 -10.36 -16.06
C ARG A 21 -1.41 -11.14 -16.14
N VAL A 22 -1.01 -11.81 -15.05
CA VAL A 22 0.23 -12.61 -15.03
C VAL A 22 0.22 -13.65 -16.16
N ARG A 23 -0.89 -14.38 -16.34
CA ARG A 23 -1.02 -15.40 -17.39
C ARG A 23 -1.13 -14.82 -18.79
N ASN A 24 -1.89 -13.74 -18.97
CA ASN A 24 -2.09 -13.12 -20.29
C ASN A 24 -0.81 -12.45 -20.82
N GLU A 25 0.14 -12.14 -19.95
CA GLU A 25 1.41 -11.53 -20.34
C GLU A 25 2.58 -12.53 -20.27
N ASP A 26 2.27 -13.84 -20.20
CA ASP A 26 3.24 -14.96 -20.15
C ASP A 26 4.22 -14.91 -18.97
N LEU A 27 3.88 -14.15 -17.92
CA LEU A 27 4.69 -14.01 -16.71
C LEU A 27 4.58 -15.23 -15.77
N ASP A 28 3.61 -16.10 -15.98
CA ASP A 28 3.48 -17.41 -15.33
C ASP A 28 4.50 -18.44 -15.83
N LYS A 29 5.14 -18.17 -16.99
CA LYS A 29 6.14 -19.06 -17.59
C LYS A 29 7.56 -18.84 -17.09
N VAL A 30 7.79 -17.80 -16.28
CA VAL A 30 9.10 -17.52 -15.68
C VAL A 30 9.18 -18.10 -14.27
N GLU A 31 10.39 -18.14 -13.71
CA GLU A 31 10.61 -18.58 -12.33
C GLU A 31 10.23 -17.50 -11.33
N TRP A 32 9.60 -17.90 -10.24
CA TRP A 32 9.11 -17.04 -9.16
C TRP A 32 9.74 -17.38 -7.83
N VAL A 33 9.75 -16.41 -6.92
CA VAL A 33 10.15 -16.57 -5.53
C VAL A 33 9.06 -16.04 -4.60
N ALA A 34 8.88 -16.71 -3.46
CA ALA A 34 8.06 -16.25 -2.33
C ALA A 34 8.96 -15.90 -1.15
N LEU A 35 8.79 -14.71 -0.59
CA LEU A 35 9.46 -14.23 0.61
C LEU A 35 8.45 -14.08 1.74
N GLU A 36 8.80 -14.43 2.97
CA GLU A 36 7.94 -14.15 4.11
C GLU A 36 7.55 -12.67 4.13
N LYS A 37 6.24 -12.42 4.21
CA LYS A 37 5.72 -11.09 4.41
C LYS A 37 5.79 -10.73 5.88
N VAL A 38 6.79 -9.97 6.24
CA VAL A 38 6.98 -9.49 7.59
C VAL A 38 5.93 -8.42 7.92
N HIS A 39 5.32 -8.51 9.10
CA HIS A 39 4.32 -7.57 9.59
C HIS A 39 4.99 -6.42 10.36
N GLY A 40 5.30 -5.36 9.64
CA GLY A 40 6.00 -4.19 10.18
C GLY A 40 5.61 -2.91 9.46
N ALA A 41 6.60 -2.12 9.09
CA ALA A 41 6.46 -0.89 8.34
C ALA A 41 7.49 -0.84 7.21
N ASN A 42 7.04 -0.54 5.99
CA ASN A 42 7.92 -0.35 4.85
C ASN A 42 8.97 0.73 5.16
N PHE A 43 10.23 0.38 4.95
CA PHE A 43 11.37 1.20 5.31
C PHE A 43 12.44 1.15 4.21
N GLY A 44 13.02 2.29 3.87
CA GLY A 44 14.09 2.40 2.89
C GLY A 44 15.34 2.99 3.50
N LEU A 45 16.50 2.45 3.13
CA LEU A 45 17.82 2.98 3.46
C LEU A 45 18.46 3.49 2.16
N TRP A 46 18.47 4.78 1.96
CA TRP A 46 18.95 5.45 0.76
C TRP A 46 20.41 5.90 0.93
N ILE A 47 21.23 5.68 -0.09
CA ILE A 47 22.60 6.18 -0.13
C ILE A 47 22.58 7.54 -0.84
N ILE A 48 22.84 8.62 -0.10
CA ILE A 48 22.83 10.00 -0.61
C ILE A 48 24.07 10.71 -0.04
N ASP A 49 24.92 11.22 -0.90
CA ASP A 49 26.12 11.96 -0.51
C ASP A 49 26.94 11.21 0.58
N GLU A 50 27.23 9.93 0.30
CA GLU A 50 28.00 9.02 1.18
C GLU A 50 27.36 8.80 2.57
N LYS A 51 26.08 9.08 2.72
CA LYS A 51 25.33 8.88 3.97
C LYS A 51 24.09 8.01 3.72
N VAL A 52 23.67 7.32 4.77
CA VAL A 52 22.38 6.59 4.74
C VAL A 52 21.28 7.48 5.25
N VAL A 53 20.30 7.74 4.40
CA VAL A 53 19.11 8.52 4.73
C VAL A 53 17.90 7.56 4.81
N PRO A 54 17.25 7.44 5.97
CA PRO A 54 16.10 6.56 6.12
C PRO A 54 14.85 7.16 5.49
N SER A 55 13.95 6.29 5.03
CA SER A 55 12.64 6.67 4.53
C SER A 55 11.54 5.75 5.03
N LYS A 56 10.36 6.29 5.20
CA LYS A 56 9.10 5.55 5.26
C LYS A 56 8.54 5.38 3.84
N ARG A 57 7.39 4.74 3.70
CA ARG A 57 6.79 4.47 2.38
C ARG A 57 6.57 5.72 1.52
N SER A 58 6.25 6.86 2.13
CA SER A 58 5.79 8.07 1.43
C SER A 58 6.81 9.22 1.37
N SER A 59 7.86 9.17 2.18
CA SER A 59 8.87 10.26 2.27
C SER A 59 10.10 9.83 3.04
N PHE A 60 11.18 10.61 2.93
CA PHE A 60 12.28 10.53 3.88
C PHE A 60 11.83 10.79 5.31
N THR A 61 12.59 10.30 6.29
CA THR A 61 12.34 10.49 7.71
C THR A 61 13.63 10.84 8.44
N ASP A 62 13.51 11.49 9.59
CA ASP A 62 14.62 11.98 10.44
C ASP A 62 15.01 11.01 11.56
N GLY A 63 14.51 9.78 11.53
CA GLY A 63 14.75 8.80 12.60
C GLY A 63 13.65 8.75 13.66
N SER A 64 12.70 9.68 13.69
CA SER A 64 11.54 9.66 14.60
C SER A 64 10.55 8.54 14.26
N PHE A 65 10.52 8.09 13.01
CA PHE A 65 9.65 7.03 12.53
C PHE A 65 9.92 5.72 13.26
N TYR A 66 9.02 5.35 14.17
CA TYR A 66 9.16 4.21 15.09
C TYR A 66 10.52 4.18 15.83
N SER A 67 11.15 5.32 16.09
CA SER A 67 12.49 5.41 16.69
C SER A 67 13.49 4.50 15.97
N CYS A 68 13.56 4.63 14.63
CA CYS A 68 14.39 3.76 13.78
C CYS A 68 15.89 4.05 13.88
N GLN A 69 16.32 5.06 14.62
CA GLN A 69 17.69 5.50 14.68
C GLN A 69 18.67 4.37 15.02
N SER A 70 18.37 3.54 16.02
CA SER A 70 19.21 2.40 16.41
C SER A 70 19.38 1.37 15.28
N VAL A 71 18.35 1.19 14.45
CA VAL A 71 18.42 0.30 13.27
C VAL A 71 19.28 0.93 12.18
N VAL A 72 19.16 2.22 11.96
CA VAL A 72 20.00 2.96 10.98
C VAL A 72 21.47 2.91 11.38
N GLU A 73 21.79 3.06 12.66
CA GLU A 73 23.17 2.97 13.18
C GLU A 73 23.80 1.59 12.91
N VAL A 74 23.02 0.51 13.02
CA VAL A 74 23.53 -0.85 12.78
C VAL A 74 23.55 -1.19 11.29
N MET A 75 22.50 -0.86 10.55
CA MET A 75 22.38 -1.24 9.12
C MET A 75 23.10 -0.28 8.19
N GLY A 76 23.23 0.98 8.57
CA GLY A 76 23.84 2.01 7.74
C GLY A 76 25.24 1.65 7.24
N PRO A 77 26.18 1.24 8.10
CA PRO A 77 27.53 0.81 7.65
C PRO A 77 27.51 -0.35 6.66
N LEU A 78 26.56 -1.29 6.77
CA LEU A 78 26.40 -2.40 5.84
C LEU A 78 25.89 -1.91 4.48
N VAL A 79 24.87 -1.03 4.50
CA VAL A 79 24.29 -0.44 3.29
C VAL A 79 25.29 0.44 2.55
N LEU A 80 26.12 1.22 3.27
CA LEU A 80 27.15 2.06 2.65
C LEU A 80 28.19 1.26 1.87
N LYS A 81 28.55 0.07 2.31
CA LYS A 81 29.45 -0.83 1.55
C LYS A 81 28.88 -1.20 0.18
N LEU A 82 27.57 -1.21 0.04
CA LEU A 82 26.89 -1.51 -1.23
C LEU A 82 26.98 -0.34 -2.24
N ALA A 83 27.40 0.86 -1.83
CA ALA A 83 27.63 1.99 -2.73
C ALA A 83 28.65 1.68 -3.83
N GLU A 84 29.70 0.91 -3.52
CA GLU A 84 30.73 0.46 -4.46
C GLU A 84 30.14 -0.42 -5.59
N HIS A 85 28.98 -1.01 -5.35
CA HIS A 85 28.24 -1.82 -6.32
C HIS A 85 27.14 -1.03 -7.04
N GLY A 86 27.11 0.30 -6.89
CA GLY A 86 26.13 1.19 -7.53
C GLY A 86 24.75 1.18 -6.87
N VAL A 87 24.62 0.60 -5.68
CA VAL A 87 23.36 0.58 -4.95
C VAL A 87 22.97 1.99 -4.51
N THR A 88 21.73 2.38 -4.80
CA THR A 88 21.18 3.68 -4.45
C THR A 88 20.16 3.61 -3.30
N VAL A 89 19.49 2.50 -3.15
CA VAL A 89 18.54 2.27 -2.04
C VAL A 89 18.35 0.78 -1.76
N VAL A 90 18.25 0.45 -0.49
CA VAL A 90 17.79 -0.85 0.02
C VAL A 90 16.41 -0.65 0.62
N TYR A 91 15.42 -1.37 0.09
CA TYR A 91 14.08 -1.43 0.66
C TYR A 91 13.94 -2.65 1.56
N GLY A 92 13.24 -2.50 2.66
CA GLY A 92 12.99 -3.58 3.60
C GLY A 92 11.80 -3.28 4.50
N GLU A 93 11.62 -4.13 5.48
CA GLU A 93 10.63 -3.98 6.52
C GLU A 93 11.33 -3.63 7.84
N LEU A 94 10.85 -2.59 8.51
CA LEU A 94 11.19 -2.26 9.89
C LEU A 94 10.15 -2.94 10.79
N PHE A 95 10.56 -3.84 11.68
CA PHE A 95 9.64 -4.71 12.42
C PHE A 95 10.14 -5.05 13.82
N GLY A 96 9.30 -5.70 14.62
CA GLY A 96 9.61 -6.01 16.02
C GLY A 96 9.52 -4.79 16.94
N GLY A 97 9.84 -4.97 18.20
CA GLY A 97 9.80 -3.88 19.20
C GLY A 97 8.45 -3.19 19.34
N GLY A 98 7.33 -3.87 19.05
CA GLY A 98 5.97 -3.34 19.16
C GLY A 98 5.52 -2.43 17.99
N ILE A 99 6.21 -2.44 16.86
CA ILE A 99 5.84 -1.65 15.66
C ILE A 99 4.46 -2.03 15.15
N GLN A 100 4.14 -3.33 15.12
CA GLN A 100 2.81 -3.87 14.81
C GLN A 100 2.44 -4.92 15.85
N LYS A 101 1.14 -5.19 15.98
CA LYS A 101 0.60 -6.23 16.86
C LYS A 101 0.28 -7.48 16.03
N GLY A 102 0.19 -8.65 16.68
CA GLY A 102 -0.25 -9.90 16.07
C GLY A 102 0.87 -10.89 15.76
N VAL A 103 2.12 -10.46 15.61
CA VAL A 103 3.30 -11.34 15.49
C VAL A 103 4.40 -10.84 16.42
N ASN A 104 4.91 -11.71 17.28
CA ASN A 104 6.03 -11.39 18.14
C ASN A 104 7.36 -11.67 17.45
N TYR A 105 8.00 -10.64 16.97
CA TYR A 105 9.31 -10.76 16.31
C TYR A 105 10.48 -10.52 17.28
N GLY A 106 10.22 -10.19 18.55
CA GLY A 106 11.25 -9.81 19.49
C GLY A 106 11.70 -8.36 19.36
N ALA A 107 12.99 -8.10 19.34
CA ALA A 107 13.57 -6.77 19.25
C ALA A 107 13.27 -6.07 17.91
N LYS A 108 13.40 -4.72 17.89
CA LYS A 108 13.27 -3.95 16.66
C LYS A 108 14.42 -4.26 15.70
N ARG A 109 14.07 -4.61 14.46
CA ARG A 109 15.01 -5.03 13.42
C ARG A 109 14.59 -4.54 12.03
N PHE A 110 15.47 -4.72 11.10
CA PHE A 110 15.27 -4.50 9.67
C PHE A 110 15.55 -5.78 8.89
N ALA A 111 14.76 -6.05 7.87
CA ALA A 111 15.05 -7.09 6.89
C ALA A 111 14.81 -6.55 5.47
N ALA A 112 15.83 -6.62 4.64
CA ALA A 112 15.75 -6.21 3.25
C ALA A 112 14.87 -7.15 2.42
N PHE A 113 14.18 -6.61 1.40
CA PHE A 113 13.43 -7.42 0.43
C PHE A 113 13.66 -7.00 -1.03
N ASP A 114 14.25 -5.81 -1.26
CA ASP A 114 14.64 -5.32 -2.60
C ASP A 114 15.78 -4.30 -2.53
N ILE A 115 16.54 -4.23 -3.63
CA ILE A 115 17.61 -3.25 -3.83
C ILE A 115 17.43 -2.58 -5.19
N LYS A 116 17.81 -1.30 -5.29
CA LYS A 116 17.93 -0.60 -6.57
C LYS A 116 19.38 -0.19 -6.86
N ILE A 117 19.76 -0.39 -8.11
CA ILE A 117 20.95 0.17 -8.74
C ILE A 117 20.46 1.09 -9.86
N ASP A 118 20.95 2.32 -9.95
CA ASP A 118 20.58 3.28 -10.99
C ASP A 118 19.07 3.38 -11.26
N LYS A 119 18.28 3.49 -10.18
CA LYS A 119 16.81 3.58 -10.21
C LYS A 119 16.06 2.31 -10.64
N LYS A 120 16.75 1.21 -11.01
CA LYS A 120 16.16 -0.08 -11.39
C LYS A 120 16.26 -1.06 -10.24
N PHE A 121 15.24 -1.86 -10.02
CA PHE A 121 15.33 -3.00 -9.12
C PHE A 121 16.29 -4.03 -9.71
N VAL A 122 17.05 -4.67 -8.84
CA VAL A 122 17.89 -5.81 -9.25
C VAL A 122 17.07 -7.09 -9.24
N ASP A 123 17.49 -8.08 -10.04
CA ASP A 123 16.94 -9.43 -10.01
C ASP A 123 17.14 -10.05 -8.62
N TYR A 124 16.27 -10.99 -8.24
CA TYR A 124 16.28 -11.57 -6.90
C TYR A 124 17.63 -12.23 -6.53
N ASP A 125 18.25 -12.95 -7.46
CA ASP A 125 19.53 -13.59 -7.18
C ASP A 125 20.64 -12.57 -6.93
N LYS A 126 20.65 -11.46 -7.65
CA LYS A 126 21.57 -10.34 -7.42
C LYS A 126 21.30 -9.63 -6.08
N PHE A 127 20.03 -9.52 -5.71
CA PHE A 127 19.64 -9.01 -4.39
C PHE A 127 20.21 -9.89 -3.27
N VAL A 128 20.07 -11.21 -3.38
CA VAL A 128 20.62 -12.17 -2.41
C VAL A 128 22.13 -12.06 -2.33
N GLU A 129 22.83 -12.06 -3.48
CA GLU A 129 24.29 -11.89 -3.55
C GLU A 129 24.76 -10.63 -2.82
N LEU A 130 24.12 -9.48 -3.08
CA LEU A 130 24.49 -8.21 -2.47
C LEU A 130 24.23 -8.20 -0.95
N CYS A 131 23.12 -8.78 -0.50
CA CYS A 131 22.85 -8.90 0.94
C CYS A 131 23.90 -9.79 1.63
N ASP A 132 24.21 -10.94 1.05
CA ASP A 132 25.17 -11.89 1.62
C ASP A 132 26.59 -11.30 1.64
N LEU A 133 26.98 -10.55 0.62
CA LEU A 133 28.29 -9.88 0.53
C LEU A 133 28.60 -9.00 1.75
N VAL A 134 27.60 -8.30 2.27
CA VAL A 134 27.78 -7.37 3.40
C VAL A 134 27.17 -7.86 4.71
N GLY A 135 26.54 -9.04 4.72
CA GLY A 135 25.83 -9.58 5.88
C GLY A 135 24.54 -8.81 6.21
N LEU A 136 23.88 -8.24 5.21
CA LEU A 136 22.63 -7.51 5.40
C LEU A 136 21.45 -8.47 5.61
N PRO A 137 20.72 -8.39 6.74
CA PRO A 137 19.54 -9.22 6.97
C PRO A 137 18.48 -9.03 5.88
N ARG A 138 17.90 -10.13 5.42
CA ARG A 138 16.82 -10.11 4.41
C ARG A 138 15.62 -10.94 4.81
N CYS A 139 14.46 -10.66 4.23
CA CYS A 139 13.28 -11.49 4.38
C CYS A 139 13.56 -12.93 3.92
N VAL A 140 13.07 -13.90 4.70
CA VAL A 140 13.34 -15.32 4.44
C VAL A 140 12.62 -15.77 3.18
N GLU A 141 13.34 -16.48 2.31
CA GLU A 141 12.77 -17.20 1.18
C GLU A 141 11.94 -18.38 1.68
N ILE A 142 10.67 -18.42 1.28
CA ILE A 142 9.73 -19.50 1.64
C ILE A 142 9.76 -20.60 0.60
N ALA A 143 9.78 -20.19 -0.68
CA ALA A 143 9.86 -21.10 -1.81
C ALA A 143 10.30 -20.41 -3.09
N ARG A 144 10.76 -21.23 -4.04
CA ARG A 144 11.15 -20.84 -5.39
C ARG A 144 10.62 -21.87 -6.39
N GLY A 145 10.22 -21.46 -7.58
CA GLY A 145 9.79 -22.37 -8.65
C GLY A 145 8.83 -21.72 -9.63
N SER A 146 7.98 -22.54 -10.27
CA SER A 146 6.97 -22.03 -11.21
C SER A 146 5.95 -21.14 -10.49
N PHE A 147 5.29 -20.27 -11.25
CA PHE A 147 4.21 -19.41 -10.74
C PHE A 147 3.14 -20.21 -10.00
N GLU A 148 2.68 -21.33 -10.59
CA GLU A 148 1.64 -22.17 -9.99
C GLU A 148 2.11 -22.83 -8.68
N HIS A 149 3.38 -23.28 -8.61
CA HIS A 149 3.96 -23.82 -7.39
C HIS A 149 3.94 -22.78 -6.27
N VAL A 150 4.44 -21.58 -6.53
CA VAL A 150 4.53 -20.51 -5.55
C VAL A 150 3.12 -20.00 -5.16
N LEU A 151 2.20 -19.90 -6.12
CA LEU A 151 0.82 -19.49 -5.86
C LEU A 151 0.07 -20.51 -4.98
N ALA A 152 0.37 -21.81 -5.11
CA ALA A 152 -0.28 -22.88 -4.36
C ALA A 152 0.15 -22.97 -2.89
N ILE A 153 1.24 -22.31 -2.48
CA ILE A 153 1.74 -22.36 -1.10
C ILE A 153 0.66 -21.88 -0.12
N ASP A 154 0.52 -22.63 0.98
CA ASP A 154 -0.32 -22.20 2.10
C ASP A 154 0.31 -20.99 2.80
N PRO A 155 -0.39 -19.85 2.95
CA PRO A 155 0.11 -18.71 3.67
C PRO A 155 0.11 -18.87 5.20
N GLU A 156 -0.48 -19.96 5.73
CA GLU A 156 -0.54 -20.28 7.15
C GLU A 156 0.73 -21.04 7.58
N PHE A 157 1.77 -20.33 7.97
CA PHE A 157 3.01 -20.92 8.49
C PHE A 157 3.56 -20.10 9.66
N PRO A 158 4.27 -20.74 10.61
CA PRO A 158 4.96 -20.02 11.68
C PRO A 158 6.00 -19.06 11.11
N THR A 159 6.07 -17.84 11.65
CA THR A 159 7.09 -16.88 11.21
C THR A 159 8.50 -17.45 11.37
N LYS A 160 9.34 -17.25 10.36
CA LYS A 160 10.77 -17.57 10.37
C LYS A 160 11.61 -16.34 10.73
N MET A 161 10.97 -15.21 10.98
CA MET A 161 11.63 -13.93 11.25
C MET A 161 11.68 -13.57 12.75
N SER A 162 11.11 -14.41 13.65
CA SER A 162 11.21 -14.20 15.09
C SER A 162 12.59 -14.61 15.63
N ASP A 163 13.19 -13.80 16.52
CA ASP A 163 14.41 -14.11 17.26
C ASP A 163 14.17 -14.54 18.70
N CYS A 164 12.93 -14.49 19.16
CA CYS A 164 12.51 -14.87 20.52
C CYS A 164 11.84 -16.26 20.57
N GLY A 165 11.90 -17.05 19.47
CA GLY A 165 11.31 -18.39 19.41
C GLY A 165 9.79 -18.40 19.39
N ALA A 166 9.15 -17.27 19.06
CA ALA A 166 7.70 -17.21 18.89
C ALA A 166 7.27 -18.05 17.68
N THR A 167 6.12 -18.70 17.83
CA THR A 167 5.50 -19.56 16.81
C THR A 167 4.26 -18.92 16.18
N ASP A 168 4.12 -17.61 16.31
CA ASP A 168 3.02 -16.87 15.72
C ASP A 168 2.96 -17.08 14.20
N ILE A 169 1.76 -17.11 13.66
CA ILE A 169 1.56 -17.23 12.22
C ILE A 169 2.04 -15.95 11.53
N ALA A 170 2.83 -16.11 10.48
CA ALA A 170 3.30 -15.03 9.64
C ALA A 170 2.13 -14.27 8.97
N GLU A 171 2.34 -13.01 8.57
CA GLU A 171 1.31 -12.28 7.80
C GLU A 171 1.02 -12.97 6.44
N GLY A 172 1.88 -13.87 6.00
CA GLY A 172 1.84 -14.58 4.74
C GLY A 172 3.14 -14.41 3.95
N PHE A 173 3.04 -14.27 2.64
CA PHE A 173 4.22 -14.07 1.79
C PHE A 173 3.98 -13.07 0.66
N VAL A 174 5.09 -12.53 0.14
CA VAL A 174 5.14 -11.74 -1.10
C VAL A 174 5.80 -12.59 -2.16
N MET A 175 5.19 -12.65 -3.36
CA MET A 175 5.72 -13.41 -4.49
C MET A 175 6.01 -12.49 -5.67
N LYS A 176 7.11 -12.75 -6.36
CA LYS A 176 7.55 -11.98 -7.53
C LYS A 176 8.38 -12.86 -8.48
N PRO A 177 8.47 -12.53 -9.77
CA PRO A 177 9.45 -13.15 -10.65
C PRO A 177 10.87 -12.96 -10.11
N ILE A 178 11.74 -13.96 -10.32
CA ILE A 178 13.17 -13.85 -9.95
C ILE A 178 13.83 -12.74 -10.73
N LYS A 179 13.53 -12.61 -12.03
CA LYS A 179 13.92 -11.46 -12.84
C LYS A 179 12.92 -10.33 -12.63
N ASP A 180 13.43 -9.14 -12.30
CA ASP A 180 12.56 -7.97 -12.11
C ASP A 180 11.72 -7.70 -13.36
N SER A 181 10.42 -7.77 -13.21
CA SER A 181 9.47 -7.76 -14.32
C SER A 181 8.35 -6.75 -14.11
N TYR A 182 7.82 -6.24 -15.24
CA TYR A 182 6.76 -5.26 -15.26
C TYR A 182 5.64 -5.72 -16.21
N PHE A 183 4.41 -5.42 -15.84
CA PHE A 183 3.29 -5.53 -16.75
C PHE A 183 3.41 -4.51 -17.89
N ARG A 184 2.76 -4.78 -19.01
CA ARG A 184 2.75 -3.88 -20.20
C ARG A 184 2.36 -2.45 -19.89
N LEU A 185 1.53 -2.24 -18.86
CA LEU A 185 1.10 -0.91 -18.40
C LEU A 185 2.09 -0.24 -17.44
N GLY A 186 3.24 -0.86 -17.14
CA GLY A 186 4.32 -0.29 -16.37
C GLY A 186 4.29 -0.62 -14.87
N ASP A 187 3.24 -1.28 -14.35
CA ASP A 187 3.21 -1.72 -12.97
C ASP A 187 4.20 -2.87 -12.73
N ARG A 188 4.91 -2.85 -11.62
CA ARG A 188 5.80 -3.94 -11.24
C ARG A 188 5.03 -5.21 -10.90
N VAL A 189 5.54 -6.36 -11.35
CA VAL A 189 4.93 -7.67 -11.09
C VAL A 189 5.32 -8.15 -9.71
N ILE A 190 4.46 -7.89 -8.73
CA ILE A 190 4.64 -8.28 -7.34
C ILE A 190 3.28 -8.50 -6.68
N LEU A 191 3.09 -9.66 -6.07
CA LEU A 191 1.82 -10.07 -5.46
C LEU A 191 2.03 -10.44 -3.99
N LYS A 192 0.98 -10.34 -3.18
CA LYS A 192 0.96 -10.80 -1.78
C LYS A 192 -0.14 -11.82 -1.57
N LYS A 193 0.13 -12.84 -0.77
CA LYS A 193 -0.83 -13.81 -0.25
C LYS A 193 -0.77 -13.77 1.27
N LYS A 194 -1.86 -13.36 1.90
CA LYS A 194 -1.95 -13.20 3.35
C LYS A 194 -2.58 -14.41 3.99
N SER A 195 -2.14 -14.76 5.20
CA SER A 195 -2.80 -15.70 6.08
C SER A 195 -4.19 -15.18 6.51
N GLU A 196 -5.04 -16.06 7.00
CA GLU A 196 -6.44 -15.73 7.31
C GLU A 196 -6.54 -14.62 8.36
N GLY A 197 -5.74 -14.69 9.42
CA GLY A 197 -5.71 -13.68 10.48
C GLY A 197 -5.28 -12.29 10.03
N PHE A 198 -4.63 -12.17 8.86
CA PHE A 198 -4.20 -10.91 8.24
C PHE A 198 -4.94 -10.60 6.93
N SER A 199 -5.93 -11.44 6.60
CA SER A 199 -6.70 -11.26 5.36
C SER A 199 -7.47 -9.95 5.39
N GLU A 200 -7.34 -9.16 4.33
CA GLU A 200 -8.18 -7.98 4.07
C GLU A 200 -9.57 -8.39 3.53
N ARG A 201 -9.78 -9.69 3.33
CA ARG A 201 -11.12 -10.24 3.15
C ARG A 201 -11.71 -10.46 4.54
N THR A 202 -12.81 -9.82 4.85
CA THR A 202 -13.75 -10.39 5.79
C THR A 202 -14.13 -11.77 5.24
N SER A 203 -13.68 -12.83 5.91
CA SER A 203 -14.27 -14.16 5.77
C SER A 203 -15.76 -13.98 6.00
N GLU A 204 -16.55 -14.28 4.98
CA GLU A 204 -17.95 -13.95 4.91
C GLU A 204 -18.21 -12.44 5.04
N LYS A 205 -18.52 -11.82 3.91
CA LYS A 205 -19.47 -10.72 3.99
C LYS A 205 -20.68 -11.33 4.70
N THR A 206 -20.79 -11.18 6.01
CA THR A 206 -22.13 -11.02 6.59
C THR A 206 -22.80 -10.10 5.58
N PRO A 207 -23.88 -10.54 4.90
CA PRO A 207 -24.58 -9.68 3.97
C PRO A 207 -24.70 -8.38 4.73
N ARG A 208 -24.15 -7.26 4.19
CA ARG A 208 -24.38 -5.95 4.81
C ARG A 208 -25.87 -5.97 5.04
N PRO A 209 -26.35 -5.76 6.29
CA PRO A 209 -27.78 -5.73 6.51
C PRO A 209 -28.34 -4.86 5.39
N PRO A 210 -29.43 -5.26 4.71
CA PRO A 210 -29.97 -4.51 3.60
C PRO A 210 -29.97 -3.07 4.05
N LYS A 211 -29.38 -2.18 3.24
CA LYS A 211 -29.17 -0.78 3.59
C LYS A 211 -30.52 -0.27 4.04
N GLU A 212 -30.66 0.07 5.30
CA GLU A 212 -31.96 0.57 5.79
C GLU A 212 -32.32 1.75 4.91
N PRO A 213 -33.53 1.77 4.38
CA PRO A 213 -33.98 2.90 3.56
C PRO A 213 -33.81 4.17 4.38
N LEU A 214 -33.33 5.22 3.72
CA LEU A 214 -33.20 6.52 4.37
C LEU A 214 -34.50 6.86 5.11
N THR A 215 -34.40 7.32 6.35
CA THR A 215 -35.53 7.89 7.10
C THR A 215 -36.08 9.09 6.35
N ASP A 216 -37.30 9.50 6.67
CA ASP A 216 -37.92 10.64 5.97
C ASP A 216 -37.13 11.95 6.17
N LEU A 217 -36.50 12.12 7.34
CA LEU A 217 -35.57 13.20 7.61
C LEU A 217 -34.33 13.12 6.71
N GLN A 218 -33.71 11.95 6.60
CA GLN A 218 -32.54 11.74 5.75
C GLN A 218 -32.85 11.94 4.27
N LYS A 219 -34.06 11.56 3.81
CA LYS A 219 -34.52 11.83 2.44
C LYS A 219 -34.66 13.31 2.18
N SER A 220 -35.31 14.04 3.10
CA SER A 220 -35.51 15.49 2.92
C SER A 220 -34.17 16.26 2.87
N ILE A 221 -33.19 15.85 3.68
CA ILE A 221 -31.84 16.42 3.66
C ILE A 221 -31.13 16.08 2.35
N PHE A 222 -31.24 14.81 1.89
CA PHE A 222 -30.66 14.39 0.65
C PHE A 222 -31.25 15.12 -0.56
N GLU A 223 -32.56 15.33 -0.60
CA GLU A 223 -33.25 16.12 -1.61
C GLU A 223 -32.78 17.59 -1.60
N ALA A 224 -32.63 18.19 -0.42
CA ALA A 224 -32.06 19.54 -0.30
C ALA A 224 -30.60 19.58 -0.81
N ALA A 225 -29.78 18.58 -0.46
CA ALA A 225 -28.40 18.47 -0.92
C ALA A 225 -28.28 18.28 -2.43
N GLN A 226 -29.20 17.55 -3.07
CA GLN A 226 -29.22 17.36 -4.53
C GLN A 226 -29.36 18.68 -5.30
N ALA A 227 -30.07 19.67 -4.76
CA ALA A 227 -30.21 21.00 -5.37
C ALA A 227 -28.85 21.71 -5.54
N TYR A 228 -27.86 21.35 -4.72
CA TYR A 228 -26.52 21.92 -4.75
C TYR A 228 -25.51 21.10 -5.55
N ILE A 229 -25.91 19.96 -6.12
CA ILE A 229 -25.04 19.12 -6.96
C ILE A 229 -25.17 19.60 -8.41
N CYS A 230 -24.18 20.35 -8.88
CA CYS A 230 -24.09 20.82 -10.26
C CYS A 230 -22.66 20.81 -10.80
N ASP A 231 -22.52 20.85 -12.12
CA ASP A 231 -21.22 20.79 -12.80
C ASP A 231 -20.38 22.03 -12.45
N GLU A 232 -20.96 23.21 -12.34
CA GLU A 232 -20.28 24.48 -12.03
C GLU A 232 -19.59 24.42 -10.65
N ARG A 233 -20.22 23.79 -9.67
CA ARG A 233 -19.62 23.61 -8.33
C ARG A 233 -18.42 22.68 -8.38
N ILE A 234 -18.50 21.60 -9.15
CA ILE A 234 -17.40 20.64 -9.34
C ILE A 234 -16.25 21.32 -10.09
N GLU A 235 -16.54 22.07 -11.14
CA GLU A 235 -15.54 22.83 -11.89
C GLU A 235 -14.85 23.87 -11.01
N SER A 236 -15.61 24.60 -10.16
CA SER A 236 -15.07 25.55 -9.21
C SER A 236 -14.13 24.87 -8.19
N ALA A 237 -14.51 23.73 -7.62
CA ALA A 237 -13.68 22.96 -6.70
C ALA A 237 -12.41 22.45 -7.39
N THR A 238 -12.52 21.94 -8.62
CA THR A 238 -11.39 21.49 -9.43
C THR A 238 -10.43 22.64 -9.74
N SER A 239 -10.95 23.80 -10.12
CA SER A 239 -10.15 25.00 -10.40
C SER A 239 -9.40 25.52 -9.17
N LYS A 240 -10.04 25.54 -7.99
CA LYS A 240 -9.41 25.97 -6.73
C LYS A 240 -8.27 25.06 -6.31
N LEU A 241 -8.39 23.76 -6.53
CA LEU A 241 -7.42 22.76 -6.08
C LEU A 241 -6.32 22.48 -7.12
N GLY A 242 -6.48 22.89 -8.39
CA GLY A 242 -5.62 22.54 -9.50
C GLY A 242 -5.73 21.05 -9.89
N GLU A 243 -4.76 20.52 -10.66
CA GLU A 243 -4.68 19.10 -11.05
C GLU A 243 -4.38 18.22 -9.83
N LYS A 244 -5.38 18.03 -8.95
CA LYS A 244 -5.22 17.22 -7.73
C LYS A 244 -6.07 15.96 -7.75
N GLU A 245 -5.82 15.11 -6.75
CA GLU A 245 -6.44 13.81 -6.62
C GLU A 245 -7.97 13.90 -6.47
N PHE A 246 -8.69 12.97 -7.10
CA PHE A 246 -10.14 12.83 -7.06
C PHE A 246 -10.75 12.98 -5.65
N ASN A 247 -10.12 12.38 -4.65
CA ASN A 247 -10.64 12.43 -3.27
C ASN A 247 -10.61 13.83 -2.66
N LEU A 248 -9.66 14.68 -3.05
CA LEU A 248 -9.57 16.07 -2.59
C LEU A 248 -10.69 16.90 -3.21
N VAL A 249 -10.95 16.73 -4.51
CA VAL A 249 -12.05 17.42 -5.20
C VAL A 249 -13.41 16.99 -4.62
N LEU A 250 -13.62 15.69 -4.41
CA LEU A 250 -14.84 15.18 -3.78
C LEU A 250 -15.04 15.76 -2.37
N GLY A 251 -13.97 15.83 -1.58
CA GLY A 251 -14.01 16.42 -0.24
C GLY A 251 -14.38 17.89 -0.24
N GLU A 252 -13.82 18.69 -1.16
CA GLU A 252 -14.11 20.12 -1.29
C GLU A 252 -15.56 20.35 -1.74
N VAL A 253 -16.05 19.60 -2.75
CA VAL A 253 -17.44 19.70 -3.21
C VAL A 253 -18.42 19.36 -2.09
N LEU A 254 -18.18 18.29 -1.33
CA LEU A 254 -19.00 17.95 -0.18
C LEU A 254 -18.99 19.05 0.88
N SER A 255 -17.81 19.59 1.20
CA SER A 255 -17.68 20.68 2.17
C SER A 255 -18.46 21.94 1.76
N ASP A 256 -18.43 22.27 0.47
CA ASP A 256 -19.20 23.40 -0.07
C ASP A 256 -20.72 23.16 0.03
N ILE A 257 -21.18 21.94 -0.30
CA ILE A 257 -22.62 21.60 -0.19
C ILE A 257 -23.07 21.68 1.27
N TYR A 258 -22.25 21.21 2.22
CA TYR A 258 -22.59 21.29 3.63
C TYR A 258 -22.75 22.73 4.14
N ARG A 259 -21.85 23.62 3.71
CA ARG A 259 -21.99 25.06 4.06
C ARG A 259 -23.30 25.68 3.55
N GLU A 260 -23.81 25.21 2.41
CA GLU A 260 -25.11 25.69 1.91
C GLU A 260 -26.26 25.09 2.75
N LEU A 261 -26.21 23.80 3.08
CA LEU A 261 -27.21 23.17 3.94
C LEU A 261 -27.27 23.82 5.33
N GLU A 262 -26.11 24.19 5.90
CA GLU A 262 -26.05 24.94 7.16
C GLU A 262 -26.77 26.33 7.05
N LYS A 263 -26.57 27.04 5.94
CA LYS A 263 -27.24 28.30 5.69
C LYS A 263 -28.76 28.13 5.57
N ASP A 264 -29.23 26.99 5.06
CA ASP A 264 -30.63 26.63 4.97
C ASP A 264 -31.24 26.18 6.31
N GLY A 265 -30.47 26.25 7.41
CA GLY A 265 -30.92 25.89 8.76
C GLY A 265 -30.93 24.41 9.06
N LEU A 266 -30.16 23.61 8.28
CA LEU A 266 -29.99 22.17 8.46
C LEU A 266 -28.71 21.83 9.25
N ASP A 267 -28.23 22.76 10.08
CA ASP A 267 -27.00 22.72 10.85
C ASP A 267 -27.05 21.84 12.12
N SER A 268 -28.26 21.48 12.56
CA SER A 268 -28.47 20.72 13.82
C SER A 268 -28.50 19.20 13.63
N LEU A 269 -27.89 18.68 12.55
CA LEU A 269 -28.00 17.26 12.22
C LEU A 269 -27.04 16.39 13.03
N ASP A 270 -27.58 15.33 13.62
CA ASP A 270 -26.81 14.27 14.24
C ASP A 270 -25.81 13.66 13.22
N ILE A 271 -24.58 13.41 13.66
CA ILE A 271 -23.49 12.79 12.87
C ILE A 271 -23.93 11.49 12.18
N SER A 272 -24.84 10.72 12.81
CA SER A 272 -25.37 9.47 12.26
C SER A 272 -26.26 9.69 11.03
N VAL A 273 -27.11 10.72 11.08
CA VAL A 273 -27.98 11.14 9.96
C VAL A 273 -27.14 11.58 8.76
N TYR A 274 -26.08 12.35 9.06
CA TYR A 274 -25.14 12.87 8.08
C TYR A 274 -24.36 11.80 7.33
N ALA A 275 -23.89 10.74 8.02
CA ALA A 275 -23.09 9.70 7.40
C ALA A 275 -23.85 8.95 6.28
N SER A 276 -25.15 8.69 6.47
CA SER A 276 -25.98 8.01 5.47
C SER A 276 -26.26 8.89 4.25
N VAL A 277 -26.57 10.17 4.47
CA VAL A 277 -26.78 11.17 3.40
C VAL A 277 -25.49 11.39 2.61
N LYS A 278 -24.35 11.52 3.29
CA LYS A 278 -23.03 11.67 2.65
C LYS A 278 -22.73 10.54 1.67
N GLN A 279 -23.04 9.30 2.03
CA GLN A 279 -22.79 8.17 1.14
C GLN A 279 -23.62 8.27 -0.15
N GLU A 280 -24.87 8.68 -0.07
CA GLU A 280 -25.71 8.87 -1.28
C GLU A 280 -25.22 10.05 -2.13
N MET A 281 -24.80 11.14 -1.50
CA MET A 281 -24.17 12.25 -2.21
C MET A 281 -22.88 11.83 -2.93
N CYS A 282 -22.02 11.05 -2.28
CA CYS A 282 -20.82 10.49 -2.90
C CYS A 282 -21.14 9.62 -4.12
N ASN A 283 -22.23 8.83 -4.07
CA ASN A 283 -22.67 8.00 -5.18
C ASN A 283 -23.07 8.84 -6.41
N LEU A 284 -23.69 10.01 -6.21
CA LEU A 284 -24.06 10.94 -7.28
C LEU A 284 -22.85 11.75 -7.79
N LEU A 285 -22.04 12.28 -6.88
CA LEU A 285 -20.91 13.16 -7.21
C LEU A 285 -19.77 12.42 -7.91
N ALA A 286 -19.47 11.17 -7.51
CA ALA A 286 -18.31 10.46 -8.02
C ALA A 286 -18.28 10.30 -9.55
N PRO A 287 -19.36 9.92 -10.24
CA PRO A 287 -19.35 9.85 -11.71
C PRO A 287 -19.22 11.22 -12.37
N MET A 288 -19.84 12.28 -11.80
CA MET A 288 -19.78 13.64 -12.33
C MET A 288 -18.36 14.20 -12.23
N ILE A 289 -17.73 14.07 -11.07
CA ILE A 289 -16.34 14.51 -10.85
C ILE A 289 -15.38 13.79 -11.80
N ARG A 290 -15.54 12.46 -11.98
CA ARG A 290 -14.70 11.70 -12.93
C ARG A 290 -14.88 12.19 -14.36
N LYS A 291 -16.10 12.50 -14.77
CA LYS A 291 -16.38 13.05 -16.09
C LYS A 291 -15.68 14.40 -16.31
N ILE A 292 -15.74 15.29 -15.34
CA ILE A 292 -15.13 16.62 -15.42
C ILE A 292 -13.60 16.54 -15.36
N MET A 293 -13.03 15.74 -14.44
CA MET A 293 -11.57 15.67 -14.27
C MET A 293 -10.85 14.88 -15.36
N PHE A 294 -11.48 13.81 -15.88
CA PHE A 294 -10.80 12.84 -16.75
C PHE A 294 -11.44 12.68 -18.13
N GLY A 295 -12.49 13.41 -18.44
CA GLY A 295 -13.05 13.54 -19.79
C GLY A 295 -13.75 12.30 -20.36
N VAL A 296 -13.99 11.22 -19.59
CA VAL A 296 -14.65 10.00 -20.12
C VAL A 296 -15.47 9.26 -19.07
N LEU A 297 -16.74 8.98 -19.42
CA LEU A 297 -17.47 7.82 -18.92
C LEU A 297 -17.03 6.61 -19.76
N LYS A 298 -16.22 5.72 -19.19
CA LYS A 298 -16.14 4.31 -19.64
C LYS A 298 -16.29 3.40 -18.46
#